data_71f06308c8fec51c8055f4e0458bc1a6
#
_entry.id   71f06308c8fec51c8055f4e0458bc1a6
#
_cell.length_a   1.000
_cell.length_b   1.000
_cell.length_c   1.000
_cell.angle_alpha   90.00
_cell.angle_beta   90.00
_cell.angle_gamma   90.00
#
_symmetry.space_group_name_H-M   'P 1'
#
loop_
_entity.id
_entity.type
_entity.pdbx_description
1 polymer ?
#
loop_
_entity_poly.entity_id
_entity_poly.type
_entity_poly.pdbx_seq_one_letter_code
_entity_poly.pdbx_strand_id
1 'polypeptide(L)'
;EIELDVRLTGDDISKTLHKISDSITKKFDSAFSSLSKDFENVSTDMKQSFSKVSEGVSQKTEKEFSNIKGSGEQLSNSVSSSFKKIGTAVVAAFSVAKIKEFGQQCIESAAEVNAANSQFEQTFGTMQSQAESAIQSVANQSGILETRLQGVGTSIYAFAKTTGMDSSSALGMMQEALQVTADSAAYYDRSLEDTAESLKSFLKGNFENDAALGLSCTETTRNAAANKLYGKSFTDLSESQKQLTLLQMVKDANQLSGAMG
;
A
#
# COMPACT_ATOMS: atom_id res chain seq x y z
N GLU A 1 -5.09 10.07 -27.79
CA GLU A 1 -6.03 9.66 -26.72
C GLU A 1 -6.54 8.27 -27.11
N ILE A 2 -6.07 7.22 -26.42
CA ILE A 2 -6.60 5.85 -26.59
C ILE A 2 -7.43 5.61 -25.35
N GLU A 3 -8.75 5.80 -25.46
CA GLU A 3 -9.71 5.31 -24.48
C GLU A 3 -9.70 3.78 -24.54
N LEU A 4 -9.04 3.14 -23.58
CA LEU A 4 -9.17 1.71 -23.36
C LEU A 4 -10.42 1.50 -22.48
N ASP A 5 -11.55 1.22 -23.13
CA ASP A 5 -12.72 0.66 -22.46
C ASP A 5 -12.43 -0.82 -22.11
N VAL A 6 -11.75 -1.02 -20.96
CA VAL A 6 -11.40 -2.34 -20.48
C VAL A 6 -12.53 -2.89 -19.61
N ARG A 7 -13.61 -3.35 -20.25
CA ARG A 7 -14.56 -4.29 -19.65
C ARG A 7 -13.97 -5.71 -19.67
N LEU A 8 -12.91 -5.94 -18.93
CA LEU A 8 -12.39 -7.28 -18.75
C LEU A 8 -13.27 -8.03 -17.75
N THR A 9 -13.87 -9.12 -18.21
CA THR A 9 -14.51 -10.08 -17.30
C THR A 9 -13.44 -10.79 -16.47
N GLY A 10 -13.76 -11.24 -15.24
CA GLY A 10 -12.81 -11.96 -14.40
C GLY A 10 -12.14 -13.15 -15.12
N ASP A 11 -12.84 -13.80 -16.06
CA ASP A 11 -12.33 -14.90 -16.90
C ASP A 11 -11.26 -14.42 -17.89
N ASP A 12 -11.38 -13.24 -18.48
CA ASP A 12 -10.41 -12.72 -19.45
C ASP A 12 -9.13 -12.29 -18.75
N ILE A 13 -9.25 -11.70 -17.55
CA ILE A 13 -8.12 -11.37 -16.70
C ILE A 13 -7.38 -12.64 -16.27
N SER A 14 -8.11 -13.68 -15.83
CA SER A 14 -7.53 -14.95 -15.46
C SER A 14 -6.77 -15.63 -16.60
N LYS A 15 -7.33 -15.65 -17.82
CA LYS A 15 -6.68 -16.19 -19.03
C LYS A 15 -5.43 -15.39 -19.41
N THR A 16 -5.49 -14.08 -19.29
CA THR A 16 -4.35 -13.20 -19.62
C THR A 16 -3.23 -13.38 -18.60
N LEU A 17 -3.54 -13.47 -17.31
CA LEU A 17 -2.57 -13.74 -16.25
C LEU A 17 -1.92 -15.11 -16.39
N HIS A 18 -2.68 -16.16 -16.79
CA HIS A 18 -2.11 -17.47 -17.12
C HIS A 18 -1.11 -17.39 -18.27
N LYS A 19 -1.44 -16.69 -19.37
CA LYS A 19 -0.53 -16.51 -20.50
C LYS A 19 0.72 -15.74 -20.13
N ILE A 20 0.61 -14.70 -19.30
CA ILE A 20 1.76 -13.93 -18.79
C ILE A 20 2.62 -14.83 -17.89
N SER A 21 2.01 -15.57 -16.97
CA SER A 21 2.68 -16.53 -16.09
C SER A 21 3.50 -17.54 -16.89
N ASP A 22 2.86 -18.22 -17.86
CA ASP A 22 3.52 -19.21 -18.70
C ASP A 22 4.66 -18.61 -19.53
N SER A 23 4.47 -17.40 -20.02
CA SER A 23 5.51 -16.68 -20.79
C SER A 23 6.71 -16.29 -19.92
N ILE A 24 6.46 -15.81 -18.71
CA ILE A 24 7.51 -15.47 -17.73
C ILE A 24 8.27 -16.74 -17.33
N THR A 25 7.56 -17.80 -16.97
CA THR A 25 8.18 -19.07 -16.57
C THR A 25 9.05 -19.64 -17.69
N LYS A 26 8.54 -19.70 -18.93
CA LYS A 26 9.33 -20.17 -20.09
C LYS A 26 10.58 -19.32 -20.36
N LYS A 27 10.47 -18.02 -20.26
CA LYS A 27 11.63 -17.11 -20.46
C LYS A 27 12.66 -17.28 -19.35
N PHE A 28 12.23 -17.44 -18.11
CA PHE A 28 13.12 -17.70 -16.97
C PHE A 28 13.83 -19.04 -17.09
N ASP A 29 13.09 -20.13 -17.40
CA ASP A 29 13.66 -21.46 -17.61
C ASP A 29 14.69 -21.45 -18.74
N SER A 30 14.39 -20.77 -19.85
CA SER A 30 15.29 -20.63 -20.98
C SER A 30 16.56 -19.84 -20.63
N ALA A 31 16.41 -18.69 -19.98
CA ALA A 31 17.55 -17.87 -19.55
C ALA A 31 18.41 -18.59 -18.51
N PHE A 32 17.79 -19.32 -17.59
CA PHE A 32 18.46 -20.09 -16.56
C PHE A 32 19.20 -21.30 -17.12
N SER A 33 18.59 -21.99 -18.09
CA SER A 33 19.25 -23.10 -18.81
C SER A 33 20.46 -22.63 -19.60
N SER A 34 20.37 -21.45 -20.23
CA SER A 34 21.51 -20.84 -20.92
C SER A 34 22.64 -20.49 -19.96
N LEU A 35 22.32 -19.78 -18.86
CA LEU A 35 23.30 -19.42 -17.84
C LEU A 35 23.97 -20.64 -17.19
N SER A 36 23.23 -21.71 -16.94
CA SER A 36 23.76 -22.96 -16.41
C SER A 36 24.74 -23.64 -17.40
N LYS A 37 24.42 -23.63 -18.70
CA LYS A 37 25.33 -24.13 -19.75
C LYS A 37 26.62 -23.32 -19.87
N ASP A 38 26.49 -21.99 -19.84
CA ASP A 38 27.65 -21.11 -19.92
C ASP A 38 28.56 -21.32 -18.71
N PHE A 39 28.00 -21.55 -17.56
CA PHE A 39 28.75 -21.83 -16.33
C PHE A 39 29.42 -23.22 -16.37
N GLU A 40 28.75 -24.26 -16.91
CA GLU A 40 29.38 -25.57 -17.14
C GLU A 40 30.55 -25.48 -18.12
N ASN A 41 30.44 -24.67 -19.16
CA ASN A 41 31.53 -24.42 -20.13
C ASN A 41 32.72 -23.73 -19.45
N VAL A 42 32.49 -22.64 -18.71
CA VAL A 42 33.55 -21.96 -17.95
C VAL A 42 34.21 -22.89 -16.93
N SER A 43 33.43 -23.73 -16.22
CA SER A 43 33.96 -24.72 -15.29
C SER A 43 34.84 -25.75 -16.00
N THR A 44 34.42 -26.19 -17.19
CA THR A 44 35.17 -27.16 -18.01
C THR A 44 36.45 -26.57 -18.54
N ASP A 45 36.40 -25.35 -19.07
CA ASP A 45 37.56 -24.60 -19.57
C ASP A 45 38.60 -24.32 -18.47
N MET A 46 38.12 -23.99 -17.28
CA MET A 46 38.94 -23.81 -16.08
C MET A 46 39.63 -25.10 -15.68
N LYS A 47 38.92 -26.23 -15.67
CA LYS A 47 39.49 -27.56 -15.39
C LYS A 47 40.56 -27.95 -16.43
N GLN A 48 40.31 -27.73 -17.73
CA GLN A 48 41.26 -27.98 -18.78
C GLN A 48 42.49 -27.07 -18.69
N SER A 49 42.31 -25.81 -18.36
CA SER A 49 43.42 -24.85 -18.19
C SER A 49 44.29 -25.25 -16.99
N PHE A 50 43.71 -25.64 -15.88
CA PHE A 50 44.43 -26.18 -14.71
C PHE A 50 45.19 -27.49 -15.04
N SER A 51 44.56 -28.38 -15.84
CA SER A 51 45.23 -29.61 -16.26
C SER A 51 46.47 -29.34 -17.13
N LYS A 52 46.37 -28.41 -18.10
CA LYS A 52 47.49 -28.02 -18.98
C LYS A 52 48.62 -27.35 -18.21
N VAL A 53 48.31 -26.53 -17.21
CA VAL A 53 49.33 -25.91 -16.34
C VAL A 53 50.00 -26.97 -15.47
N SER A 54 49.27 -28.00 -14.99
CA SER A 54 49.79 -29.11 -14.20
C SER A 54 50.76 -30.00 -15.01
N GLU A 55 50.55 -30.21 -16.30
CA GLU A 55 51.41 -31.00 -17.14
C GLU A 55 52.75 -30.31 -17.49
N GLY A 56 52.80 -28.98 -17.40
CA GLY A 56 54.01 -28.18 -17.73
C GLY A 56 54.99 -27.95 -16.58
N VAL A 57 54.69 -28.43 -15.35
CA VAL A 57 55.46 -28.14 -14.14
C VAL A 57 56.23 -29.37 -13.65
N SER A 58 57.53 -29.18 -13.43
CA SER A 58 58.47 -30.20 -12.94
C SER A 58 58.07 -30.85 -11.63
N GLN A 59 58.39 -32.15 -11.45
CA GLN A 59 58.01 -33.07 -10.37
C GLN A 59 58.11 -32.55 -8.91
N LYS A 60 58.79 -31.48 -8.63
CA LYS A 60 58.96 -30.91 -7.31
C LYS A 60 57.76 -30.08 -6.81
N THR A 61 56.92 -29.66 -7.74
CA THR A 61 55.72 -28.83 -7.49
C THR A 61 54.43 -29.65 -7.60
N GLU A 62 54.50 -30.92 -7.99
CA GLU A 62 53.31 -31.76 -8.22
C GLU A 62 52.35 -31.88 -7.00
N LYS A 63 52.91 -31.89 -5.81
CA LYS A 63 52.14 -32.03 -4.57
C LYS A 63 51.33 -30.74 -4.22
N GLU A 64 51.92 -29.57 -4.48
CA GLU A 64 51.27 -28.29 -4.28
C GLU A 64 50.24 -27.99 -5.36
N PHE A 65 50.54 -28.36 -6.62
CA PHE A 65 49.63 -28.26 -7.75
C PHE A 65 48.43 -29.22 -7.62
N SER A 66 48.62 -30.41 -7.08
CA SER A 66 47.53 -31.35 -6.78
C SER A 66 46.57 -30.76 -5.75
N ASN A 67 47.07 -30.06 -4.75
CA ASN A 67 46.25 -29.36 -3.75
C ASN A 67 45.49 -28.18 -4.36
N ILE A 68 46.13 -27.39 -5.26
CA ILE A 68 45.47 -26.30 -5.99
C ILE A 68 44.41 -26.82 -6.95
N LYS A 69 44.66 -27.94 -7.64
CA LYS A 69 43.69 -28.61 -8.52
C LYS A 69 42.47 -29.07 -7.74
N GLY A 70 42.67 -29.73 -6.60
CA GLY A 70 41.60 -30.18 -5.72
C GLY A 70 40.75 -29.03 -5.15
N SER A 71 41.41 -27.93 -4.79
CA SER A 71 40.72 -26.72 -4.33
C SER A 71 39.94 -26.04 -5.47
N GLY A 72 40.45 -26.02 -6.68
CA GLY A 72 39.77 -25.49 -7.87
C GLY A 72 38.54 -26.29 -8.26
N GLU A 73 38.60 -27.64 -8.16
CA GLU A 73 37.44 -28.53 -8.39
C GLU A 73 36.38 -28.38 -7.31
N GLN A 74 36.77 -28.25 -6.03
CA GLN A 74 35.84 -27.99 -4.93
C GLN A 74 35.15 -26.62 -5.09
N LEU A 75 35.88 -25.57 -5.46
CA LEU A 75 35.32 -24.26 -5.71
C LEU A 75 34.32 -24.29 -6.87
N SER A 76 34.70 -24.92 -8.01
CA SER A 76 33.82 -25.09 -9.18
C SER A 76 32.53 -25.84 -8.84
N ASN A 77 32.62 -26.93 -8.07
CA ASN A 77 31.44 -27.69 -7.65
C ASN A 77 30.58 -26.90 -6.64
N SER A 78 31.20 -26.15 -5.74
CA SER A 78 30.53 -25.32 -4.75
C SER A 78 29.74 -24.19 -5.42
N VAL A 79 30.37 -23.50 -6.38
CA VAL A 79 29.74 -22.42 -7.16
C VAL A 79 28.61 -22.97 -8.02
N SER A 80 28.82 -24.08 -8.76
CA SER A 80 27.76 -24.74 -9.54
C SER A 80 26.57 -25.17 -8.68
N SER A 81 26.81 -25.73 -7.50
CA SER A 81 25.74 -26.13 -6.59
C SER A 81 24.97 -24.93 -6.01
N SER A 82 25.66 -23.82 -5.78
CA SER A 82 25.05 -22.58 -5.31
C SER A 82 24.15 -21.96 -6.37
N PHE A 83 24.59 -21.94 -7.64
CA PHE A 83 23.76 -21.48 -8.75
C PHE A 83 22.52 -22.37 -8.97
N LYS A 84 22.66 -23.69 -8.84
CA LYS A 84 21.49 -24.61 -8.89
C LYS A 84 20.49 -24.32 -7.78
N LYS A 85 20.95 -24.07 -6.56
CA LYS A 85 20.08 -23.69 -5.41
C LYS A 85 19.39 -22.33 -5.63
N ILE A 86 20.11 -21.34 -6.15
CA ILE A 86 19.53 -20.03 -6.49
C ILE A 86 18.45 -20.20 -7.58
N GLY A 87 18.74 -20.99 -8.62
CA GLY A 87 17.76 -21.25 -9.67
C GLY A 87 16.50 -21.94 -9.18
N THR A 88 16.66 -22.95 -8.32
CA THR A 88 15.50 -23.63 -7.71
C THR A 88 14.70 -22.67 -6.82
N ALA A 89 15.36 -21.81 -6.07
CA ALA A 89 14.71 -20.82 -5.22
C ALA A 89 13.96 -19.75 -6.04
N VAL A 90 14.55 -19.28 -7.15
CA VAL A 90 13.90 -18.32 -8.07
C VAL A 90 12.68 -18.94 -8.74
N VAL A 91 12.79 -20.18 -9.27
CA VAL A 91 11.65 -20.88 -9.86
C VAL A 91 10.55 -21.13 -8.82
N ALA A 92 10.91 -21.45 -7.57
CA ALA A 92 9.92 -21.62 -6.50
C ALA A 92 9.25 -20.29 -6.13
N ALA A 93 9.99 -19.18 -6.11
CA ALA A 93 9.45 -17.86 -5.83
C ALA A 93 8.47 -17.35 -6.91
N PHE A 94 8.73 -17.72 -8.18
CA PHE A 94 7.88 -17.41 -9.33
C PHE A 94 7.05 -18.61 -9.81
N SER A 95 6.71 -19.53 -8.90
CA SER A 95 5.86 -20.68 -9.25
C SER A 95 4.51 -20.21 -9.81
N VAL A 96 3.94 -21.03 -10.71
CA VAL A 96 2.59 -20.80 -11.29
C VAL A 96 1.54 -20.56 -10.20
N ALA A 97 1.68 -21.24 -9.05
CA ALA A 97 0.79 -21.07 -7.91
C ALA A 97 0.88 -19.66 -7.32
N LYS A 98 2.09 -19.10 -7.15
CA LYS A 98 2.29 -17.74 -6.61
C LYS A 98 1.82 -16.66 -7.58
N ILE A 99 2.02 -16.86 -8.89
CA ILE A 99 1.53 -15.91 -9.90
C ILE A 99 0.00 -15.99 -9.99
N LYS A 100 -0.60 -17.17 -9.83
CA LYS A 100 -2.05 -17.31 -9.75
C LYS A 100 -2.63 -16.63 -8.51
N GLU A 101 -2.00 -16.81 -7.35
CA GLU A 101 -2.36 -16.16 -6.09
C GLU A 101 -2.30 -14.63 -6.23
N PHE A 102 -1.21 -14.09 -6.79
CA PHE A 102 -1.06 -12.67 -7.10
C PHE A 102 -2.15 -12.19 -8.07
N GLY A 103 -2.44 -12.96 -9.12
CA GLY A 103 -3.50 -12.65 -10.07
C GLY A 103 -4.89 -12.61 -9.44
N GLN A 104 -5.18 -13.53 -8.51
CA GLN A 104 -6.43 -13.50 -7.75
C GLN A 104 -6.52 -12.27 -6.85
N GLN A 105 -5.46 -11.93 -6.14
CA GLN A 105 -5.40 -10.70 -5.33
C GLN A 105 -5.62 -9.43 -6.18
N CYS A 106 -5.06 -9.38 -7.40
CA CYS A 106 -5.33 -8.28 -8.32
C CYS A 106 -6.80 -8.18 -8.74
N ILE A 107 -7.46 -9.32 -8.98
CA ILE A 107 -8.89 -9.37 -9.35
C ILE A 107 -9.76 -8.93 -8.17
N GLU A 108 -9.47 -9.42 -6.97
CA GLU A 108 -10.18 -9.05 -5.73
C GLU A 108 -10.02 -7.55 -5.46
N SER A 109 -8.78 -7.03 -5.54
CA SER A 109 -8.51 -5.60 -5.40
C SER A 109 -9.23 -4.75 -6.46
N ALA A 110 -9.29 -5.20 -7.71
CA ALA A 110 -10.03 -4.51 -8.77
C ALA A 110 -11.55 -4.51 -8.50
N ALA A 111 -12.10 -5.60 -7.97
CA ALA A 111 -13.50 -5.67 -7.58
C ALA A 111 -13.83 -4.74 -6.40
N GLU A 112 -12.95 -4.65 -5.41
CA GLU A 112 -13.08 -3.71 -4.29
C GLU A 112 -13.02 -2.25 -4.75
N VAL A 113 -12.09 -1.91 -5.64
CA VAL A 113 -11.99 -0.56 -6.23
C VAL A 113 -13.25 -0.21 -7.03
N ASN A 114 -13.79 -1.13 -7.83
CA ASN A 114 -15.02 -0.91 -8.57
C ASN A 114 -16.23 -0.71 -7.65
N ALA A 115 -16.33 -1.49 -6.56
CA ALA A 115 -17.38 -1.32 -5.56
C ALA A 115 -17.27 0.04 -4.85
N ALA A 116 -16.06 0.44 -4.48
CA ALA A 116 -15.78 1.75 -3.86
C ALA A 116 -16.13 2.91 -4.80
N ASN A 117 -15.78 2.81 -6.08
CA ASN A 117 -16.13 3.81 -7.08
C ASN A 117 -17.64 3.92 -7.27
N SER A 118 -18.34 2.80 -7.37
CA SER A 118 -19.82 2.81 -7.50
C SER A 118 -20.49 3.42 -6.27
N GLN A 119 -20.00 3.11 -5.07
CA GLN A 119 -20.47 3.72 -3.83
C GLN A 119 -20.21 5.23 -3.81
N PHE A 120 -19.04 5.65 -4.28
CA PHE A 120 -18.64 7.06 -4.38
C PHE A 120 -19.59 7.83 -5.32
N GLU A 121 -19.79 7.33 -6.53
CA GLU A 121 -20.70 7.92 -7.51
C GLU A 121 -22.13 8.08 -6.96
N GLN A 122 -22.66 7.03 -6.33
CA GLN A 122 -24.00 7.05 -5.73
C GLN A 122 -24.10 8.05 -4.55
N THR A 123 -23.04 8.14 -3.74
CA THR A 123 -23.04 9.00 -2.57
C THR A 123 -22.94 10.48 -2.92
N PHE A 124 -22.10 10.84 -3.86
CA PHE A 124 -21.84 12.24 -4.20
C PHE A 124 -22.72 12.76 -5.35
N GLY A 125 -23.15 11.92 -6.27
CA GLY A 125 -24.00 12.32 -7.40
C GLY A 125 -23.43 13.53 -8.14
N THR A 126 -24.16 14.63 -8.18
CA THR A 126 -23.74 15.89 -8.82
C THR A 126 -22.54 16.58 -8.15
N MET A 127 -22.17 16.19 -6.95
CA MET A 127 -21.02 16.73 -6.20
C MET A 127 -19.73 15.91 -6.42
N GLN A 128 -19.75 14.90 -7.29
CA GLN A 128 -18.63 13.99 -7.50
C GLN A 128 -17.33 14.72 -7.82
N SER A 129 -17.31 15.61 -8.78
CA SER A 129 -16.10 16.35 -9.18
C SER A 129 -15.51 17.20 -8.04
N GLN A 130 -16.37 17.80 -7.21
CA GLN A 130 -15.93 18.56 -6.05
C GLN A 130 -15.35 17.62 -4.97
N ALA A 131 -15.95 16.45 -4.78
CA ALA A 131 -15.46 15.45 -3.85
C ALA A 131 -14.09 14.88 -4.28
N GLU A 132 -13.93 14.56 -5.57
CA GLU A 132 -12.64 14.16 -6.15
C GLU A 132 -11.58 15.23 -5.93
N SER A 133 -11.88 16.49 -6.23
CA SER A 133 -10.95 17.61 -6.03
C SER A 133 -10.56 17.79 -4.56
N ALA A 134 -11.50 17.62 -3.63
CA ALA A 134 -11.24 17.70 -2.20
C ALA A 134 -10.33 16.56 -1.73
N ILE A 135 -10.60 15.32 -2.17
CA ILE A 135 -9.79 14.14 -1.87
C ILE A 135 -8.38 14.30 -2.44
N GLN A 136 -8.27 14.73 -3.70
CA GLN A 136 -6.98 14.95 -4.35
C GLN A 136 -6.16 16.04 -3.62
N SER A 137 -6.81 17.10 -3.17
CA SER A 137 -6.14 18.13 -2.37
C SER A 137 -5.52 17.56 -1.10
N VAL A 138 -6.26 16.74 -0.35
CA VAL A 138 -5.75 16.08 0.86
C VAL A 138 -4.67 15.05 0.52
N ALA A 139 -4.84 14.27 -0.54
CA ALA A 139 -3.85 13.31 -1.01
C ALA A 139 -2.50 13.96 -1.31
N ASN A 140 -2.54 15.09 -2.02
CA ASN A 140 -1.33 15.86 -2.35
C ASN A 140 -0.62 16.45 -1.13
N GLN A 141 -1.37 16.82 -0.10
CA GLN A 141 -0.80 17.38 1.13
C GLN A 141 -0.25 16.31 2.07
N SER A 142 -0.95 15.17 2.18
CA SER A 142 -0.61 14.11 3.13
C SER A 142 0.27 12.99 2.55
N GLY A 143 0.40 12.91 1.21
CA GLY A 143 1.08 11.80 0.54
C GLY A 143 0.31 10.47 0.61
N ILE A 144 -0.95 10.48 1.03
CA ILE A 144 -1.80 9.29 1.12
C ILE A 144 -2.47 9.05 -0.24
N LEU A 145 -2.59 7.79 -0.66
CA LEU A 145 -3.25 7.45 -1.91
C LEU A 145 -4.72 7.87 -1.93
N GLU A 146 -5.17 8.49 -3.01
CA GLU A 146 -6.56 8.94 -3.21
C GLU A 146 -7.58 7.82 -2.96
N THR A 147 -7.30 6.60 -3.41
CA THR A 147 -8.16 5.43 -3.22
C THR A 147 -8.41 5.09 -1.75
N ARG A 148 -7.44 5.30 -0.87
CA ARG A 148 -7.62 5.11 0.58
C ARG A 148 -8.46 6.22 1.19
N LEU A 149 -8.22 7.46 0.79
CA LEU A 149 -8.98 8.63 1.24
C LEU A 149 -10.42 8.60 0.74
N GLN A 150 -10.68 8.05 -0.46
CA GLN A 150 -12.01 7.96 -1.07
C GLN A 150 -13.00 7.20 -0.19
N GLY A 151 -12.63 6.02 0.32
CA GLY A 151 -13.50 5.24 1.20
C GLY A 151 -13.83 5.95 2.51
N VAL A 152 -12.82 6.54 3.14
CA VAL A 152 -12.97 7.33 4.38
C VAL A 152 -13.84 8.56 4.11
N GLY A 153 -13.56 9.32 3.04
CA GLY A 153 -14.32 10.50 2.67
C GLY A 153 -15.79 10.21 2.38
N THR A 154 -16.07 9.16 1.61
CA THR A 154 -17.44 8.71 1.33
C THR A 154 -18.22 8.44 2.61
N SER A 155 -17.58 7.74 3.54
CA SER A 155 -18.20 7.40 4.83
C SER A 155 -18.49 8.64 5.70
N ILE A 156 -17.58 9.60 5.75
CA ILE A 156 -17.75 10.85 6.51
C ILE A 156 -18.82 11.74 5.86
N TYR A 157 -18.80 11.89 4.54
CA TYR A 157 -19.82 12.67 3.83
C TYR A 157 -21.22 12.08 4.04
N ALA A 158 -21.38 10.77 3.84
CA ALA A 158 -22.64 10.09 4.08
C ALA A 158 -23.12 10.29 5.53
N PHE A 159 -22.23 10.20 6.50
CA PHE A 159 -22.54 10.47 7.90
C PHE A 159 -23.01 11.92 8.11
N ALA A 160 -22.33 12.92 7.57
CA ALA A 160 -22.73 14.33 7.66
C ALA A 160 -24.12 14.56 7.04
N LYS A 161 -24.43 13.89 5.93
CA LYS A 161 -25.76 13.96 5.30
C LYS A 161 -26.87 13.40 6.18
N THR A 162 -26.61 12.34 6.96
CA THR A 162 -27.62 11.76 7.87
C THR A 162 -28.05 12.70 9.01
N THR A 163 -27.22 13.72 9.33
CA THR A 163 -27.53 14.71 10.35
C THR A 163 -28.18 15.97 9.80
N GLY A 164 -28.57 15.94 8.53
CA GLY A 164 -29.30 17.03 7.88
C GLY A 164 -28.40 18.12 7.32
N MET A 165 -27.08 17.90 7.19
CA MET A 165 -26.22 18.86 6.47
C MET A 165 -26.59 18.93 5.00
N ASP A 166 -26.56 20.14 4.46
CA ASP A 166 -26.61 20.32 3.01
C ASP A 166 -25.32 19.76 2.35
N SER A 167 -25.40 19.53 1.04
CA SER A 167 -24.32 18.84 0.32
C SER A 167 -22.99 19.62 0.34
N SER A 168 -23.03 20.95 0.27
CA SER A 168 -21.84 21.79 0.31
C SER A 168 -21.17 21.77 1.68
N SER A 169 -21.96 21.91 2.74
CA SER A 169 -21.47 21.84 4.14
C SER A 169 -20.92 20.46 4.47
N ALA A 170 -21.59 19.39 4.02
CA ALA A 170 -21.11 18.01 4.20
C ALA A 170 -19.80 17.76 3.46
N LEU A 171 -19.61 18.32 2.27
CA LEU A 171 -18.38 18.23 1.51
C LEU A 171 -17.23 18.96 2.22
N GLY A 172 -17.48 20.17 2.72
CA GLY A 172 -16.48 20.93 3.51
C GLY A 172 -16.08 20.16 4.77
N MET A 173 -17.06 19.63 5.50
CA MET A 173 -16.79 18.78 6.66
C MET A 173 -15.97 17.54 6.30
N MET A 174 -16.28 16.87 5.18
CA MET A 174 -15.51 15.72 4.70
C MET A 174 -14.06 16.10 4.45
N GLN A 175 -13.80 17.17 3.73
CA GLN A 175 -12.44 17.60 3.41
C GLN A 175 -11.64 17.93 4.67
N GLU A 176 -12.20 18.69 5.61
CA GLU A 176 -11.53 18.98 6.87
C GLU A 176 -11.30 17.73 7.72
N ALA A 177 -12.27 16.82 7.77
CA ALA A 177 -12.16 15.57 8.52
C ALA A 177 -11.10 14.65 7.91
N LEU A 178 -10.99 14.58 6.59
CA LEU A 178 -9.92 13.83 5.92
C LEU A 178 -8.53 14.36 6.28
N GLN A 179 -8.36 15.70 6.24
CA GLN A 179 -7.09 16.33 6.61
C GLN A 179 -6.73 16.03 8.07
N VAL A 180 -7.66 16.28 8.99
CA VAL A 180 -7.48 16.00 10.42
C VAL A 180 -7.17 14.54 10.68
N THR A 181 -7.82 13.62 9.97
CA THR A 181 -7.57 12.18 10.08
C THR A 181 -6.16 11.83 9.61
N ALA A 182 -5.73 12.38 8.48
CA ALA A 182 -4.39 12.16 7.94
C ALA A 182 -3.30 12.66 8.90
N ASP A 183 -3.47 13.87 9.41
CA ASP A 183 -2.53 14.51 10.35
C ASP A 183 -2.45 13.73 11.67
N SER A 184 -3.59 13.35 12.24
CA SER A 184 -3.64 12.54 13.47
C SER A 184 -3.05 11.14 13.26
N ALA A 185 -3.35 10.49 12.14
CA ALA A 185 -2.83 9.16 11.83
C ALA A 185 -1.30 9.18 11.74
N ALA A 186 -0.74 10.17 11.04
CA ALA A 186 0.70 10.33 10.91
C ALA A 186 1.38 10.66 12.25
N TYR A 187 0.81 11.57 13.01
CA TYR A 187 1.40 12.03 14.28
C TYR A 187 1.37 10.97 15.37
N TYR A 188 0.28 10.19 15.48
CA TYR A 188 0.11 9.17 16.50
C TYR A 188 0.50 7.76 16.04
N ASP A 189 1.14 7.63 14.86
CA ASP A 189 1.57 6.35 14.27
C ASP A 189 0.43 5.30 14.23
N ARG A 190 -0.71 5.71 13.67
CA ARG A 190 -1.93 4.89 13.54
C ARG A 190 -2.32 4.70 12.09
N SER A 191 -3.11 3.65 11.81
CA SER A 191 -3.71 3.51 10.48
C SER A 191 -4.71 4.64 10.19
N LEU A 192 -4.82 5.03 8.92
CA LEU A 192 -5.81 6.02 8.47
C LEU A 192 -7.23 5.57 8.83
N GLU A 193 -7.52 4.30 8.63
CA GLU A 193 -8.82 3.67 8.83
C GLU A 193 -9.23 3.67 10.31
N ASP A 194 -8.34 3.27 11.22
CA ASP A 194 -8.60 3.28 12.67
C ASP A 194 -8.79 4.70 13.20
N THR A 195 -8.02 5.65 12.67
CA THR A 195 -8.15 7.06 13.03
C THR A 195 -9.47 7.64 12.53
N ALA A 196 -9.87 7.29 11.30
CA ALA A 196 -11.17 7.68 10.74
C ALA A 196 -12.35 7.12 11.54
N GLU A 197 -12.27 5.86 11.96
CA GLU A 197 -13.30 5.27 12.82
C GLU A 197 -13.37 5.92 14.19
N SER A 198 -12.22 6.26 14.80
CA SER A 198 -12.16 7.01 16.05
C SER A 198 -12.78 8.39 15.89
N LEU A 199 -12.47 9.10 14.79
CA LEU A 199 -13.07 10.41 14.49
C LEU A 199 -14.59 10.29 14.29
N LYS A 200 -15.06 9.34 13.48
CA LYS A 200 -16.50 9.12 13.27
C LYS A 200 -17.25 8.82 14.58
N SER A 201 -16.67 7.97 15.42
CA SER A 201 -17.22 7.64 16.74
C SER A 201 -17.33 8.89 17.61
N PHE A 202 -16.28 9.69 17.62
CA PHE A 202 -16.23 10.96 18.35
C PHE A 202 -17.29 11.97 17.83
N LEU A 203 -17.41 12.13 16.52
CA LEU A 203 -18.40 13.00 15.89
C LEU A 203 -19.86 12.55 16.16
N LYS A 204 -20.08 11.27 16.44
CA LYS A 204 -21.37 10.73 16.88
C LYS A 204 -21.68 11.01 18.36
N GLY A 205 -20.74 11.57 19.10
CA GLY A 205 -20.89 11.87 20.52
C GLY A 205 -20.37 10.78 21.46
N ASN A 206 -19.61 9.82 20.95
CA ASN A 206 -18.91 8.85 21.79
C ASN A 206 -17.51 9.41 22.11
N PHE A 207 -17.34 9.90 23.34
CA PHE A 207 -16.13 10.60 23.77
C PHE A 207 -15.11 9.68 24.47
N GLU A 208 -15.35 8.38 24.56
CA GLU A 208 -14.43 7.44 25.23
C GLU A 208 -13.07 7.29 24.53
N ASN A 209 -13.04 7.56 23.23
CA ASN A 209 -11.84 7.46 22.41
C ASN A 209 -11.22 8.83 22.05
N ASP A 210 -11.51 9.87 22.79
CA ASP A 210 -11.02 11.23 22.55
C ASP A 210 -9.49 11.31 22.61
N ALA A 211 -8.86 10.57 23.52
CA ALA A 211 -7.41 10.49 23.64
C ALA A 211 -6.74 9.94 22.37
N ALA A 212 -7.42 9.09 21.59
CA ALA A 212 -6.91 8.61 20.30
C ALA A 212 -6.83 9.68 19.22
N LEU A 213 -7.51 10.81 19.44
CA LEU A 213 -7.50 12.00 18.60
C LEU A 213 -6.72 13.16 19.25
N GLY A 214 -5.99 12.88 20.32
CA GLY A 214 -5.09 13.82 20.97
C GLY A 214 -5.78 14.90 21.82
N LEU A 215 -7.02 14.69 22.24
CA LEU A 215 -7.73 15.69 23.06
C LEU A 215 -8.39 15.04 24.29
N SER A 216 -8.82 15.91 25.21
CA SER A 216 -9.69 15.55 26.34
C SER A 216 -11.02 16.26 26.18
N CYS A 217 -12.06 15.48 25.87
CA CYS A 217 -13.39 15.98 25.56
C CYS A 217 -14.29 15.93 26.80
N THR A 218 -14.32 17.01 27.57
CA THR A 218 -15.20 17.18 28.70
C THR A 218 -16.41 18.06 28.32
N GLU A 219 -17.44 18.10 29.17
CA GLU A 219 -18.55 19.03 29.00
C GLU A 219 -18.05 20.48 28.92
N THR A 220 -17.09 20.87 29.77
CA THR A 220 -16.51 22.20 29.79
C THR A 220 -15.81 22.53 28.47
N THR A 221 -14.99 21.63 27.92
CA THR A 221 -14.27 21.89 26.68
C THR A 221 -15.21 21.96 25.48
N ARG A 222 -16.26 21.12 25.43
CA ARG A 222 -17.30 21.18 24.39
C ARG A 222 -18.08 22.50 24.45
N ASN A 223 -18.50 22.93 25.65
CA ASN A 223 -19.21 24.20 25.82
C ASN A 223 -18.32 25.41 25.47
N ALA A 224 -17.04 25.39 25.80
CA ALA A 224 -16.11 26.43 25.41
C ALA A 224 -15.98 26.52 23.88
N ALA A 225 -15.83 25.40 23.19
CA ALA A 225 -15.75 25.34 21.73
C ALA A 225 -17.06 25.80 21.06
N ALA A 226 -18.21 25.33 21.55
CA ALA A 226 -19.54 25.71 21.06
C ALA A 226 -19.81 27.23 21.25
N ASN A 227 -19.44 27.75 22.39
CA ASN A 227 -19.57 29.18 22.66
C ASN A 227 -18.67 30.03 21.75
N LYS A 228 -17.42 29.58 21.51
CA LYS A 228 -16.48 30.25 20.60
C LYS A 228 -17.01 30.32 19.17
N LEU A 229 -17.65 29.24 18.68
CA LEU A 229 -18.13 29.14 17.31
C LEU A 229 -19.52 29.74 17.10
N TYR A 230 -20.43 29.56 18.06
CA TYR A 230 -21.85 29.84 17.85
C TYR A 230 -22.48 30.73 18.95
N GLY A 231 -21.75 31.08 20.01
CA GLY A 231 -22.27 31.86 21.13
C GLY A 231 -23.35 31.10 21.96
N LYS A 232 -23.35 29.77 21.91
CA LYS A 232 -24.35 28.90 22.56
C LYS A 232 -23.68 27.79 23.35
N SER A 233 -24.44 27.14 24.24
CA SER A 233 -23.97 25.89 24.86
C SER A 233 -23.99 24.75 23.85
N PHE A 234 -23.18 23.72 24.04
CA PHE A 234 -23.09 22.58 23.13
C PHE A 234 -24.42 21.84 23.01
N THR A 235 -25.20 21.75 24.09
CA THR A 235 -26.51 21.11 24.13
C THR A 235 -27.52 21.83 23.26
N ASP A 236 -27.41 23.13 23.08
CA ASP A 236 -28.36 23.99 22.35
C ASP A 236 -28.05 24.05 20.84
N LEU A 237 -27.00 23.36 20.40
CA LEU A 237 -26.60 23.28 19.00
C LEU A 237 -27.44 22.26 18.24
N SER A 238 -27.67 22.49 16.94
CA SER A 238 -28.18 21.45 16.04
C SER A 238 -27.15 20.31 15.90
N GLU A 239 -27.59 19.14 15.44
CA GLU A 239 -26.69 18.00 15.29
C GLU A 239 -25.51 18.32 14.34
N SER A 240 -25.75 19.00 13.23
CA SER A 240 -24.69 19.45 12.31
C SER A 240 -23.72 20.42 12.98
N GLN A 241 -24.21 21.36 13.79
CA GLN A 241 -23.36 22.29 14.54
C GLN A 241 -22.53 21.55 15.61
N LYS A 242 -23.10 20.56 16.28
CA LYS A 242 -22.35 19.70 17.22
C LYS A 242 -21.19 19.00 16.53
N GLN A 243 -21.43 18.40 15.37
CA GLN A 243 -20.38 17.73 14.60
C GLN A 243 -19.26 18.66 14.17
N LEU A 244 -19.59 19.84 13.63
CA LEU A 244 -18.61 20.85 13.26
C LEU A 244 -17.83 21.36 14.47
N THR A 245 -18.48 21.50 15.64
CA THR A 245 -17.80 21.87 16.89
C THR A 245 -16.80 20.79 17.30
N LEU A 246 -17.19 19.52 17.26
CA LEU A 246 -16.31 18.42 17.63
C LEU A 246 -15.15 18.27 16.64
N LEU A 247 -15.39 18.44 15.34
CA LEU A 247 -14.33 18.45 14.33
C LEU A 247 -13.33 19.58 14.57
N GLN A 248 -13.83 20.79 14.88
CA GLN A 248 -12.95 21.91 15.20
C GLN A 248 -12.11 21.64 16.46
N MET A 249 -12.64 20.96 17.46
CA MET A 249 -11.87 20.58 18.66
C MET A 249 -10.71 19.66 18.32
N VAL A 250 -10.89 18.68 17.43
CA VAL A 250 -9.81 17.80 16.97
C VAL A 250 -8.78 18.58 16.16
N LYS A 251 -9.24 19.48 15.28
CA LYS A 251 -8.37 20.37 14.50
C LYS A 251 -7.51 21.27 15.40
N ASP A 252 -8.13 21.88 16.41
CA ASP A 252 -7.41 22.73 17.38
C ASP A 252 -6.39 21.87 18.18
N ALA A 253 -6.71 20.64 18.54
CA ALA A 253 -5.79 19.72 19.22
C ALA A 253 -4.60 19.33 18.34
N ASN A 254 -4.83 19.01 17.08
CA ASN A 254 -3.76 18.72 16.11
C ASN A 254 -2.83 19.91 15.90
N GLN A 255 -3.39 21.13 15.84
CA GLN A 255 -2.60 22.33 15.72
C GLN A 255 -1.73 22.59 16.96
N LEU A 256 -2.28 22.38 18.16
CA LEU A 256 -1.56 22.55 19.43
C LEU A 256 -0.46 21.49 19.63
N SER A 257 -0.68 20.26 19.20
CA SER A 257 0.30 19.17 19.29
C SER A 257 1.40 19.25 18.23
N GLY A 258 1.22 20.06 17.17
CA GLY A 258 2.12 20.10 16.02
C GLY A 258 1.89 18.93 15.03
N ALA A 259 0.73 18.28 15.10
CA ALA A 259 0.36 17.21 14.16
C ALA A 259 0.05 17.75 12.76
N MET A 260 -0.25 19.04 12.65
CA MET A 260 -0.41 19.72 11.36
C MET A 260 0.97 20.21 10.93
N GLY A 261 1.60 19.50 9.99
CA GLY A 261 2.89 19.84 9.40
C GLY A 261 2.76 20.60 8.08
#